data_9adb5781f2f45bdea2d93fe3edf0ecd2
#
_entry.id   9adb5781f2f45bdea2d93fe3edf0ecd2
#
_cell.length_a   1.000
_cell.length_b   1.000
_cell.length_c   1.000
_cell.angle_alpha   90.00
_cell.angle_beta   90.00
_cell.angle_gamma   90.00
#
_symmetry.space_group_name_H-M   'P 1'
#
loop_
_entity.id
_entity.type
_entity.pdbx_description
1 polymer ?
#
loop_
_entity_poly.entity_id
_entity_poly.type
_entity_poly.pdbx_seq_one_letter_code
_entity_poly.pdbx_strand_id
1 'polypeptide(L)' 'KKTKEMLGLVASMVLRCDDCIKYHLGKSHELGVTTAQMYEIFAVANIVGGTIVIPHTRRAAEYWEELVGSGEQQKENS' A
#
# COMPACT_ATOMS: atom_id res chain seq x y z
N LYS A 1 4.82 -1.75 15.01
CA LYS A 1 3.48 -1.79 14.40
C LYS A 1 3.52 -1.48 12.92
N LYS A 2 4.25 -0.43 12.56
CA LYS A 2 4.42 -0.02 11.18
C LYS A 2 5.06 -1.13 10.35
N THR A 3 6.15 -1.71 10.86
CA THR A 3 6.87 -2.77 10.17
C THR A 3 5.98 -3.99 9.94
N LYS A 4 5.19 -4.35 10.93
CA LYS A 4 4.29 -5.49 10.84
C LYS A 4 3.27 -5.29 9.70
N GLU A 5 2.71 -4.09 9.60
CA GLU A 5 1.75 -3.79 8.54
C GLU A 5 2.41 -3.78 7.17
N MET A 6 3.64 -3.27 7.09
CA MET A 6 4.40 -3.27 5.85
C MET A 6 4.68 -4.69 5.36
N LEU A 7 5.07 -5.58 6.28
CA LEU A 7 5.31 -6.98 5.94
C LEU A 7 4.02 -7.67 5.52
N GLY A 8 2.93 -7.40 6.24
CA GLY A 8 1.63 -7.95 5.90
C GLY A 8 1.16 -7.51 4.52
N LEU A 9 1.44 -6.26 4.16
CA LEU A 9 1.08 -5.74 2.86
C LEU A 9 1.84 -6.46 1.74
N VAL A 10 3.16 -6.64 1.91
CA VAL A 10 3.95 -7.37 0.91
C VAL A 10 3.41 -8.79 0.74
N ALA A 11 3.15 -9.47 1.85
CA ALA A 11 2.61 -10.83 1.81
C ALA A 11 1.26 -10.88 1.09
N SER A 12 0.39 -9.91 1.39
CA SER A 12 -0.93 -9.83 0.75
C SER A 12 -0.83 -9.63 -0.75
N MET A 13 0.13 -8.81 -1.19
CA MET A 13 0.34 -8.55 -2.60
C MET A 13 0.84 -9.79 -3.33
N VAL A 14 1.77 -10.50 -2.72
CA VAL A 14 2.31 -11.73 -3.30
C VAL A 14 1.23 -12.80 -3.37
N LEU A 15 0.35 -12.86 -2.37
CA LEU A 15 -0.79 -13.77 -2.36
C LEU A 15 -1.93 -13.30 -3.25
N ARG A 16 -1.87 -12.08 -3.76
CA ARG A 16 -2.84 -11.50 -4.69
C ARG A 16 -4.25 -11.40 -4.09
N CYS A 17 -4.31 -11.00 -2.82
CA CYS A 17 -5.58 -10.81 -2.12
C CYS A 17 -5.89 -9.31 -2.07
N ASP A 18 -6.71 -8.83 -3.01
CA ASP A 18 -7.01 -7.39 -3.11
C ASP A 18 -7.65 -6.84 -1.84
N ASP A 19 -8.54 -7.59 -1.21
CA ASP A 19 -9.16 -7.14 0.04
C ASP A 19 -8.13 -7.01 1.16
N CYS A 20 -7.22 -7.98 1.26
CA CYS A 20 -6.15 -7.92 2.25
C CYS A 20 -5.22 -6.75 1.99
N ILE A 21 -4.92 -6.50 0.71
CA ILE A 21 -4.09 -5.38 0.29
C ILE A 21 -4.72 -4.07 0.76
N LYS A 22 -6.01 -3.88 0.50
CA LYS A 22 -6.71 -2.65 0.91
C LYS A 22 -6.68 -2.47 2.42
N TYR A 23 -6.89 -3.54 3.16
CA TYR A 23 -6.85 -3.48 4.62
C TYR A 23 -5.48 -2.99 5.11
N HIS A 24 -4.41 -3.61 4.60
CA HIS A 24 -3.06 -3.25 5.04
C HIS A 24 -2.64 -1.87 4.56
N LEU A 25 -3.11 -1.44 3.38
CA LEU A 25 -2.86 -0.08 2.91
C LEU A 25 -3.49 0.94 3.85
N GLY A 26 -4.75 0.72 4.23
CA GLY A 26 -5.43 1.61 5.16
C GLY A 26 -4.71 1.68 6.50
N LYS A 27 -4.32 0.53 7.03
CA LYS A 27 -3.59 0.49 8.31
C LYS A 27 -2.23 1.17 8.20
N SER A 28 -1.52 0.94 7.10
CA SER A 28 -0.23 1.58 6.88
C SER A 28 -0.36 3.09 6.83
N HIS A 29 -1.39 3.58 6.16
CA HIS A 29 -1.66 5.01 6.10
C HIS A 29 -1.93 5.58 7.50
N GLU A 30 -2.74 4.91 8.30
CA GLU A 30 -3.04 5.32 9.67
C GLU A 30 -1.79 5.39 10.53
N LEU A 31 -0.85 4.48 10.31
CA LEU A 31 0.37 4.39 11.12
C LEU A 31 1.49 5.29 10.62
N GLY A 32 1.25 6.08 9.58
CA GLY A 32 2.20 7.07 9.13
C GLY A 32 3.25 6.56 8.13
N VAL A 33 2.97 5.46 7.44
CA VAL A 33 3.86 5.03 6.36
C VAL A 33 3.81 6.08 5.27
N THR A 34 4.99 6.53 4.83
CA THR A 34 5.07 7.58 3.80
C THR A 34 4.91 6.98 2.41
N THR A 35 4.59 7.86 1.45
CA THR A 35 4.48 7.42 0.05
C THR A 35 5.79 6.84 -0.46
N ALA A 36 6.93 7.44 -0.08
CA ALA A 36 8.22 6.91 -0.48
C ALA A 36 8.42 5.49 0.05
N GLN A 37 8.07 5.25 1.31
CA GLN A 37 8.14 3.92 1.90
C GLN A 37 7.19 2.96 1.20
N MET A 38 6.00 3.44 0.84
CA MET A 38 5.01 2.61 0.17
C MET A 38 5.49 2.13 -1.19
N TYR A 39 6.12 3.00 -1.96
CA TYR A 39 6.64 2.58 -3.27
C TYR A 39 7.79 1.59 -3.14
N GLU A 40 8.57 1.66 -2.06
CA GLU A 40 9.58 0.64 -1.78
C GLU A 40 8.93 -0.70 -1.47
N ILE A 41 7.81 -0.68 -0.73
CA ILE A 41 7.04 -1.89 -0.44
C ILE A 41 6.55 -2.52 -1.74
N PHE A 42 6.01 -1.71 -2.65
CA PHE A 42 5.55 -2.20 -3.95
C PHE A 42 6.69 -2.84 -4.74
N ALA A 43 7.87 -2.22 -4.70
CA ALA A 43 9.03 -2.76 -5.40
C ALA A 43 9.41 -4.15 -4.86
N VAL A 44 9.41 -4.30 -3.54
CA VAL A 44 9.72 -5.58 -2.92
C VAL A 44 8.70 -6.64 -3.34
N ALA A 45 7.41 -6.29 -3.30
CA ALA A 45 6.35 -7.22 -3.68
C ALA A 45 6.49 -7.68 -5.13
N ASN A 46 6.84 -6.76 -6.03
CA ASN A 46 7.02 -7.09 -7.44
C ASN A 46 8.22 -8.02 -7.65
N ILE A 47 9.30 -7.78 -6.90
CA ILE A 47 10.49 -8.63 -7.03
C ILE A 47 10.20 -10.02 -6.49
N VAL A 48 9.55 -10.11 -5.35
CA VAL A 48 9.26 -11.41 -4.71
C VAL A 48 8.22 -12.19 -5.49
N GLY A 49 7.15 -11.53 -5.89
CA GLY A 49 6.00 -12.19 -6.50
C GLY A 49 6.08 -12.33 -8.01
N GLY A 50 6.85 -11.49 -8.66
CA GLY A 50 6.99 -11.52 -10.12
C GLY A 50 5.88 -10.78 -10.83
N THR A 51 5.81 -10.98 -12.15
CA THR A 51 4.93 -10.19 -13.02
C THR A 51 3.44 -10.37 -12.71
N ILE A 52 3.06 -11.48 -12.10
CA ILE A 52 1.64 -11.70 -11.76
C ILE A 52 1.15 -10.74 -10.69
N VAL A 53 2.07 -10.08 -9.96
CA VAL A 53 1.70 -9.11 -8.92
C VAL A 53 1.41 -7.73 -9.52
N ILE A 54 1.91 -7.44 -10.72
CA ILE A 54 1.83 -6.10 -11.30
C ILE A 54 0.40 -5.53 -11.35
N PRO A 55 -0.63 -6.27 -11.81
CA PRO A 55 -1.99 -5.73 -11.79
C PRO A 55 -2.45 -5.36 -10.37
N HIS A 56 -2.05 -6.16 -9.39
CA HIS A 56 -2.40 -5.90 -7.99
C HIS A 56 -1.66 -4.68 -7.46
N THR A 57 -0.40 -4.51 -7.85
CA THR A 57 0.39 -3.32 -7.49
C THR A 57 -0.24 -2.07 -8.07
N ARG A 58 -0.70 -2.13 -9.32
CA ARG A 58 -1.34 -0.98 -9.95
C ARG A 58 -2.59 -0.55 -9.18
N ARG A 59 -3.44 -1.50 -8.82
CA ARG A 59 -4.65 -1.19 -8.06
C ARG A 59 -4.30 -0.70 -6.65
N ALA A 60 -3.26 -1.29 -6.05
CA ALA A 60 -2.80 -0.85 -4.74
C ALA A 60 -2.29 0.59 -4.78
N ALA A 61 -1.52 0.94 -5.82
CA ALA A 61 -1.00 2.29 -5.97
C ALA A 61 -2.13 3.30 -6.15
N GLU A 62 -3.16 2.95 -6.94
CA GLU A 62 -4.32 3.82 -7.12
C GLU A 62 -5.03 4.06 -5.80
N TYR A 63 -5.26 3.00 -5.04
CA TYR A 63 -5.93 3.12 -3.75
C TYR A 63 -5.10 3.93 -2.77
N TRP A 64 -3.78 3.72 -2.75
CA TRP A 64 -2.89 4.51 -1.90
C TRP A 64 -2.97 5.99 -2.22
N GLU A 65 -2.98 6.34 -3.52
CA GLU A 65 -3.09 7.73 -3.93
C GLU A 65 -4.42 8.34 -3.48
N GLU A 66 -5.50 7.56 -3.51
CA GLU A 66 -6.78 8.03 -2.99
C GLU A 66 -6.70 8.31 -1.49
N LEU A 67 -6.06 7.44 -0.73
CA LEU A 67 -5.92 7.64 0.71
C LEU A 67 -5.10 8.89 1.02
N VAL A 68 -3.99 9.06 0.32
CA VAL A 68 -3.11 10.22 0.52
C VAL A 68 -3.79 11.49 0.07
N GLY A 69 -4.44 11.46 -1.07
CA GLY A 69 -5.15 12.62 -1.61
C GLY A 69 -6.25 13.11 -0.69
N SER A 70 -7.03 12.18 -0.14
CA SER A 70 -8.08 12.54 0.82
C SER A 70 -7.49 13.16 2.07
N GLY A 71 -6.39 12.61 2.56
CA GLY A 71 -5.71 13.15 3.73
C GLY A 71 -5.17 14.54 3.48
N GLU A 72 -4.55 14.74 2.34
CA GLU A 72 -4.00 16.03 1.96
C GLU A 72 -5.11 17.08 1.79
N GLN A 73 -6.20 16.69 1.16
CA GLN A 73 -7.33 17.59 1.00
C GLN A 73 -7.91 18.02 2.34
N GLN A 74 -8.00 17.08 3.28
CA GLN A 74 -8.49 17.40 4.63
C GLN A 74 -7.58 18.40 5.32
N LYS A 75 -6.26 18.26 5.16
CA LYS A 75 -5.31 19.19 5.73
C LYS A 75 -5.45 20.57 5.13
N GLU A 76 -5.61 20.65 3.82
CA GLU A 76 -5.74 21.92 3.14
C GLU A 76 -7.02 22.63 3.55
N ASN A 77 -8.08 21.88 3.82
CA ASN A 77 -9.38 22.45 4.18
C ASN A 77 -9.47 22.81 5.65
N SER A 78 -8.55 22.33 6.46
CA SER A 78 -8.56 22.65 7.89
C SER A 78 -7.63 23.80 8.19
#